data_220fd19cebab8f494b1a8b628b8dcefc
#
_entry.id   220fd19cebab8f494b1a8b628b8dcefc
#
_cell.length_a   1.000
_cell.length_b   1.000
_cell.length_c   1.000
_cell.angle_alpha   90.00
_cell.angle_beta   90.00
_cell.angle_gamma   90.00
#
_symmetry.space_group_name_H-M   'P 1'
#
loop_
_entity.id
_entity.type
_entity.pdbx_description
1 polymer ?
#
loop_
_entity_poly.entity_id
_entity_poly.type
_entity_poly.pdbx_seq_one_letter_code
_entity_poly.pdbx_strand_id
1 'polypeptide(L)'
;MNDAHLIRKRLAFITDCVAEIRQLGRPERLDSDTVQQRFVEHTLQIAIQAMLDVAFAIAAAGNLGEPGDNRQAFDKIAAAGWITPAMRDTCRRMLGVRNIVVHRYLQVDVAILQRIVAQDLDDLLAFVRAIRARLPEDQARPDDNSSRPGN
;
A
#
# COMPACT_ATOMS: atom_id res chain seq x y z
N MET A 1 -20.70 0.48 -9.07
CA MET A 1 -19.35 -0.01 -8.71
C MET A 1 -18.86 0.74 -7.49
N ASN A 2 -18.47 0.04 -6.46
CA ASN A 2 -18.09 0.69 -5.20
C ASN A 2 -16.57 0.85 -5.15
N ASP A 3 -16.06 2.04 -5.46
CA ASP A 3 -14.64 2.36 -5.41
C ASP A 3 -14.05 2.14 -4.01
N ALA A 4 -14.83 2.37 -2.96
CA ALA A 4 -14.41 2.11 -1.59
C ALA A 4 -14.12 0.63 -1.33
N HIS A 5 -14.89 -0.28 -1.91
CA HIS A 5 -14.65 -1.72 -1.79
C HIS A 5 -13.32 -2.14 -2.45
N LEU A 6 -13.04 -1.62 -3.64
CA LEU A 6 -11.78 -1.88 -4.32
C LEU A 6 -10.59 -1.32 -3.54
N ILE A 7 -10.72 -0.11 -3.02
CA ILE A 7 -9.70 0.51 -2.17
C ILE A 7 -9.44 -0.34 -0.93
N ARG A 8 -10.48 -0.81 -0.24
CA ARG A 8 -10.33 -1.69 0.93
C ARG A 8 -9.60 -2.99 0.61
N LYS A 9 -9.89 -3.60 -0.53
CA LYS A 9 -9.16 -4.81 -0.97
C LYS A 9 -7.67 -4.54 -1.15
N ARG A 10 -7.32 -3.42 -1.74
CA ARG A 10 -5.91 -3.03 -1.92
C ARG A 10 -5.22 -2.72 -0.60
N LEU A 11 -5.92 -2.09 0.33
CA LEU A 11 -5.39 -1.85 1.68
C LEU A 11 -5.15 -3.16 2.44
N ALA A 12 -6.07 -4.10 2.35
CA ALA A 12 -5.90 -5.45 2.90
C ALA A 12 -4.70 -6.16 2.29
N PHE A 13 -4.51 -6.04 0.99
CA PHE A 13 -3.35 -6.59 0.28
C PHE A 13 -2.02 -6.02 0.79
N ILE A 14 -1.95 -4.71 1.02
CA ILE A 14 -0.75 -4.06 1.61
C ILE A 14 -0.47 -4.65 3.00
N THR A 15 -1.49 -4.78 3.82
CA THR A 15 -1.39 -5.36 5.16
C THR A 15 -0.87 -6.80 5.10
N ASP A 16 -1.37 -7.60 4.16
CA ASP A 16 -0.92 -8.97 3.96
C ASP A 16 0.55 -9.04 3.50
N CYS A 17 0.97 -8.14 2.62
CA CYS A 17 2.37 -8.05 2.20
C CYS A 17 3.31 -7.76 3.39
N VAL A 18 2.93 -6.82 4.24
CA VAL A 18 3.70 -6.49 5.45
C VAL A 18 3.78 -7.69 6.39
N ALA A 19 2.65 -8.37 6.61
CA ALA A 19 2.60 -9.57 7.45
C ALA A 19 3.50 -10.70 6.89
N GLU A 20 3.49 -10.92 5.59
CA GLU A 20 4.33 -11.93 4.93
C GLU A 20 5.82 -11.61 5.09
N ILE A 21 6.23 -10.36 4.89
CA ILE A 21 7.63 -9.96 5.08
C ILE A 21 8.06 -10.17 6.53
N ARG A 22 7.22 -9.82 7.50
CA ARG A 22 7.52 -10.01 8.93
C ARG A 22 7.58 -11.46 9.32
N GLN A 23 6.73 -12.29 8.73
CA GLN A 23 6.63 -13.71 9.06
C GLN A 23 7.69 -14.55 8.35
N LEU A 24 7.93 -14.31 7.08
CA LEU A 24 8.77 -15.14 6.21
C LEU A 24 10.12 -14.49 5.89
N GLY A 25 10.25 -13.18 6.04
CA GLY A 25 11.48 -12.46 5.79
C GLY A 25 12.53 -12.76 6.84
N ARG A 26 13.79 -12.78 6.39
CA ARG A 26 14.98 -12.92 7.24
C ARG A 26 15.98 -11.86 6.83
N PRO A 27 15.87 -10.64 7.41
CA PRO A 27 16.70 -9.49 7.02
C PRO A 27 18.20 -9.79 7.16
N GLU A 28 18.58 -10.60 8.13
CA GLU A 28 19.94 -11.04 8.39
C GLU A 28 20.54 -11.90 7.25
N ARG A 29 19.69 -12.43 6.37
CA ARG A 29 20.09 -13.30 5.25
C ARG A 29 20.01 -12.62 3.89
N LEU A 30 19.63 -11.34 3.81
CA LEU A 30 19.45 -10.66 2.53
C LEU A 30 20.74 -10.55 1.72
N ASP A 31 21.90 -10.50 2.36
CA ASP A 31 23.21 -10.44 1.72
C ASP A 31 23.73 -11.79 1.22
N SER A 32 23.25 -12.89 1.78
CA SER A 32 23.75 -14.25 1.51
C SER A 32 22.73 -15.18 0.86
N ASP A 33 21.44 -14.85 0.88
CA ASP A 33 20.35 -15.68 0.38
C ASP A 33 19.57 -14.95 -0.72
N THR A 34 19.80 -15.37 -1.97
CA THR A 34 19.12 -14.78 -3.12
C THR A 34 17.62 -14.97 -3.08
N VAL A 35 17.12 -16.07 -2.56
CA VAL A 35 15.67 -16.32 -2.43
C VAL A 35 15.03 -15.31 -1.47
N GLN A 36 15.66 -15.05 -0.34
CA GLN A 36 15.21 -14.03 0.61
C GLN A 36 15.23 -12.63 0.00
N GLN A 37 16.32 -12.29 -0.70
CA GLN A 37 16.42 -11.01 -1.37
C GLN A 37 15.29 -10.80 -2.37
N ARG A 38 15.06 -11.79 -3.24
CA ARG A 38 13.99 -11.71 -4.24
C ARG A 38 12.60 -11.67 -3.65
N PHE A 39 12.37 -12.43 -2.58
CA PHE A 39 11.09 -12.42 -1.87
C PHE A 39 10.79 -11.05 -1.28
N VAL A 40 11.73 -10.44 -0.55
CA VAL A 40 11.55 -9.11 0.06
C VAL A 40 11.38 -8.04 -1.01
N GLU A 41 12.24 -8.02 -2.03
CA GLU A 41 12.15 -7.06 -3.14
C GLU A 41 10.79 -7.11 -3.83
N HIS A 42 10.36 -8.31 -4.22
CA HIS A 42 9.10 -8.48 -4.93
C HIS A 42 7.91 -8.08 -4.07
N THR A 43 7.86 -8.51 -2.83
CA THR A 43 6.74 -8.23 -1.92
C THR A 43 6.65 -6.74 -1.62
N LEU A 44 7.77 -6.05 -1.42
CA LEU A 44 7.80 -4.58 -1.28
C LEU A 44 7.31 -3.88 -2.54
N GLN A 45 7.75 -4.32 -3.70
CA GLN A 45 7.35 -3.73 -4.98
C GLN A 45 5.83 -3.77 -5.17
N ILE A 46 5.21 -4.93 -4.95
CA ILE A 46 3.75 -5.06 -5.12
C ILE A 46 2.96 -4.34 -4.04
N ALA A 47 3.48 -4.23 -2.82
CA ALA A 47 2.85 -3.44 -1.76
C ALA A 47 2.86 -1.94 -2.09
N ILE A 48 3.98 -1.42 -2.55
CA ILE A 48 4.11 -0.01 -2.95
C ILE A 48 3.25 0.29 -4.19
N GLN A 49 3.19 -0.63 -5.13
CA GLN A 49 2.28 -0.51 -6.28
C GLN A 49 0.82 -0.44 -5.84
N ALA A 50 0.42 -1.24 -4.85
CA ALA A 50 -0.94 -1.18 -4.30
C ALA A 50 -1.24 0.16 -3.60
N MET A 51 -0.27 0.75 -2.89
CA MET A 51 -0.41 2.11 -2.33
C MET A 51 -0.66 3.13 -3.44
N LEU A 52 0.10 3.05 -4.51
CA LEU A 52 -0.04 3.93 -5.66
C LEU A 52 -1.41 3.78 -6.33
N ASP A 53 -1.87 2.55 -6.52
CA ASP A 53 -3.18 2.26 -7.07
C ASP A 53 -4.31 2.84 -6.21
N VAL A 54 -4.16 2.79 -4.89
CA VAL A 54 -5.10 3.43 -3.95
C VAL A 54 -5.12 4.95 -4.15
N ALA A 55 -3.96 5.58 -4.27
CA ALA A 55 -3.86 7.02 -4.49
C ALA A 55 -4.54 7.44 -5.80
N PHE A 56 -4.29 6.73 -6.90
CA PHE A 56 -4.97 6.99 -8.17
C PHE A 56 -6.48 6.79 -8.10
N ALA A 57 -6.93 5.73 -7.42
CA ALA A 57 -8.36 5.45 -7.26
C ALA A 57 -9.07 6.55 -6.47
N ILE A 58 -8.47 7.06 -5.41
CA ILE A 58 -9.01 8.17 -4.61
C ILE A 58 -9.05 9.46 -5.45
N ALA A 59 -7.99 9.76 -6.18
CA ALA A 59 -7.93 10.95 -7.02
C ALA A 59 -9.03 10.92 -8.11
N ALA A 60 -9.27 9.77 -8.71
CA ALA A 60 -10.33 9.60 -9.71
C ALA A 60 -11.73 9.70 -9.09
N ALA A 61 -11.99 9.00 -7.99
CA ALA A 61 -13.30 9.01 -7.33
C ALA A 61 -13.67 10.37 -6.75
N GLY A 62 -12.69 11.13 -6.26
CA GLY A 62 -12.87 12.44 -5.67
C GLY A 62 -12.80 13.60 -6.64
N ASN A 63 -12.66 13.36 -7.93
CA ASN A 63 -12.47 14.42 -8.93
C ASN A 63 -11.32 15.38 -8.61
N LEU A 64 -10.21 14.85 -8.10
CA LEU A 64 -9.07 15.66 -7.68
C LEU A 64 -8.17 16.09 -8.85
N GLY A 65 -8.55 15.76 -10.06
CA GLY A 65 -7.74 15.92 -11.26
C GLY A 65 -6.89 14.69 -11.56
N GLU A 66 -6.52 14.53 -12.82
CA GLU A 66 -5.68 13.42 -13.25
C GLU A 66 -4.23 13.67 -12.82
N PRO A 67 -3.60 12.76 -12.06
CA PRO A 67 -2.19 12.90 -11.75
C PRO A 67 -1.34 12.79 -13.00
N GLY A 68 -0.37 13.72 -13.18
CA GLY A 68 0.54 13.70 -14.32
C GLY A 68 1.63 12.63 -14.21
N ASP A 69 1.94 12.21 -12.99
CA ASP A 69 2.88 11.15 -12.66
C ASP A 69 2.54 10.49 -11.31
N ASN A 70 3.33 9.48 -10.94
CA ASN A 70 3.10 8.72 -9.70
C ASN A 70 3.24 9.57 -8.43
N ARG A 71 4.16 10.52 -8.40
CA ARG A 71 4.33 11.43 -7.25
C ARG A 71 3.12 12.31 -7.05
N GLN A 72 2.57 12.83 -8.15
CA GLN A 72 1.40 13.70 -8.11
C GLN A 72 0.16 12.99 -7.57
N ALA A 73 0.05 11.67 -7.72
CA ALA A 73 -1.05 10.92 -7.12
C ALA A 73 -1.07 11.08 -5.60
N PHE A 74 0.07 10.96 -4.94
CA PHE A 74 0.18 11.20 -3.50
C PHE A 74 -0.01 12.67 -3.13
N ASP A 75 0.47 13.59 -3.94
CA ASP A 75 0.27 15.04 -3.71
C ASP A 75 -1.21 15.40 -3.71
N LYS A 76 -1.98 14.84 -4.64
CA LYS A 76 -3.41 15.13 -4.76
C LYS A 76 -4.21 14.62 -3.56
N ILE A 77 -3.96 13.41 -3.11
CA ILE A 77 -4.66 12.88 -1.94
C ILE A 77 -4.22 13.56 -0.63
N ALA A 78 -2.98 14.02 -0.54
CA ALA A 78 -2.51 14.83 0.58
C ALA A 78 -3.20 16.20 0.60
N ALA A 79 -3.30 16.88 -0.53
CA ALA A 79 -3.99 18.17 -0.65
C ALA A 79 -5.47 18.06 -0.29
N ALA A 80 -6.11 16.93 -0.57
CA ALA A 80 -7.49 16.63 -0.18
C ALA A 80 -7.65 16.17 1.28
N GLY A 81 -6.57 16.04 2.02
CA GLY A 81 -6.58 15.68 3.45
C GLY A 81 -6.65 14.19 3.76
N TRP A 82 -6.45 13.32 2.78
CA TRP A 82 -6.44 11.88 3.01
C TRP A 82 -5.22 11.39 3.77
N ILE A 83 -4.10 12.04 3.55
CA ILE A 83 -2.84 11.81 4.25
C ILE A 83 -2.21 13.13 4.65
N THR A 84 -1.36 13.12 5.66
CA THR A 84 -0.62 14.30 6.10
C THR A 84 0.50 14.65 5.10
N PRO A 85 1.01 15.89 5.10
CA PRO A 85 2.21 16.23 4.33
C PRO A 85 3.42 15.35 4.66
N ALA A 86 3.61 14.96 5.92
CA ALA A 86 4.66 14.05 6.32
C ALA A 86 4.48 12.65 5.71
N MET A 87 3.25 12.14 5.70
CA MET A 87 2.92 10.86 5.05
C MET A 87 3.12 10.94 3.53
N ARG A 88 2.77 12.05 2.90
CA ARG A 88 3.05 12.29 1.48
C ARG A 88 4.54 12.14 1.18
N ASP A 89 5.41 12.72 1.98
CA ASP A 89 6.86 12.65 1.79
C ASP A 89 7.36 11.21 1.98
N THR A 90 6.81 10.49 2.93
CA THR A 90 7.06 9.06 3.12
C THR A 90 6.65 8.24 1.90
N CYS A 91 5.47 8.47 1.35
CA CYS A 91 4.99 7.79 0.14
C CYS A 91 5.89 8.06 -1.07
N ARG A 92 6.34 9.29 -1.25
CA ARG A 92 7.29 9.66 -2.31
C ARG A 92 8.62 8.93 -2.16
N ARG A 93 9.12 8.80 -0.94
CA ARG A 93 10.33 8.03 -0.64
C ARG A 93 10.14 6.55 -0.99
N MET A 94 8.98 5.98 -0.69
CA MET A 94 8.65 4.59 -1.06
C MET A 94 8.62 4.38 -2.58
N LEU A 95 8.17 5.34 -3.36
CA LEU A 95 8.27 5.28 -4.82
C LEU A 95 9.72 5.17 -5.29
N GLY A 96 10.65 5.88 -4.64
CA GLY A 96 12.09 5.78 -4.91
C GLY A 96 12.61 4.36 -4.68
N VAL A 97 12.20 3.72 -3.60
CA VAL A 97 12.54 2.31 -3.30
C VAL A 97 12.01 1.37 -4.39
N ARG A 98 10.76 1.52 -4.80
CA ARG A 98 10.18 0.71 -5.89
C ARG A 98 10.98 0.84 -7.18
N ASN A 99 11.41 2.03 -7.54
CA ASN A 99 12.20 2.26 -8.74
C ASN A 99 13.57 1.56 -8.68
N ILE A 100 14.22 1.53 -7.53
CA ILE A 100 15.48 0.80 -7.31
C ILE A 100 15.27 -0.70 -7.49
N VAL A 101 14.19 -1.26 -6.93
CA VAL A 101 13.87 -2.69 -7.00
C VAL A 101 13.52 -3.12 -8.42
N VAL A 102 12.80 -2.30 -9.19
CA VAL A 102 12.43 -2.58 -10.59
C VAL A 102 13.66 -2.59 -11.51
N HIS A 103 14.64 -1.74 -11.23
CA HIS A 103 15.87 -1.63 -12.02
C HIS A 103 16.99 -2.52 -11.47
N ARG A 104 16.75 -3.84 -11.39
CA ARG A 104 17.63 -4.84 -10.79
C ARG A 104 19.03 -4.97 -11.37
N TYR A 105 19.23 -4.59 -12.60
CA TYR A 105 20.57 -4.56 -13.21
C TYR A 105 21.49 -3.51 -12.56
N LEU A 106 20.91 -2.57 -11.84
CA LEU A 106 21.64 -1.74 -10.89
C LEU A 106 21.60 -2.52 -9.56
N GLN A 107 22.72 -2.98 -9.07
CA GLN A 107 22.79 -3.77 -7.85
C GLN A 107 21.99 -3.13 -6.74
N VAL A 108 21.01 -3.87 -6.21
CA VAL A 108 20.23 -3.41 -5.06
C VAL A 108 21.13 -3.41 -3.83
N ASP A 109 21.22 -2.27 -3.16
CA ASP A 109 21.92 -2.18 -1.90
C ASP A 109 21.14 -2.94 -0.82
N VAL A 110 21.69 -4.05 -0.36
CA VAL A 110 21.09 -4.90 0.68
C VAL A 110 20.87 -4.13 1.97
N ALA A 111 21.74 -3.18 2.31
CA ALA A 111 21.57 -2.34 3.51
C ALA A 111 20.29 -1.49 3.43
N ILE A 112 19.90 -1.02 2.25
CA ILE A 112 18.64 -0.31 2.03
C ILE A 112 17.46 -1.23 2.31
N LEU A 113 17.47 -2.46 1.77
CA LEU A 113 16.41 -3.44 2.02
C LEU A 113 16.30 -3.81 3.49
N GLN A 114 17.41 -4.02 4.17
CA GLN A 114 17.45 -4.32 5.61
C GLN A 114 16.81 -3.19 6.43
N ARG A 115 17.13 -1.94 6.10
CA ARG A 115 16.55 -0.77 6.78
C ARG A 115 15.05 -0.67 6.53
N ILE A 116 14.58 -0.92 5.32
CA ILE A 116 13.15 -0.89 4.99
C ILE A 116 12.40 -1.93 5.80
N VAL A 117 12.89 -3.16 5.87
CA VAL A 117 12.27 -4.23 6.65
C VAL A 117 12.27 -3.90 8.14
N ALA A 118 13.34 -3.26 8.64
CA ALA A 118 13.45 -2.92 10.06
C ALA A 118 12.59 -1.71 10.45
N GLN A 119 12.41 -0.72 9.58
CA GLN A 119 11.88 0.59 9.96
C GLN A 119 10.67 1.04 9.14
N ASP A 120 10.61 0.73 7.85
CA ASP A 120 9.66 1.35 6.93
C ASP A 120 8.37 0.55 6.75
N LEU A 121 8.29 -0.69 7.21
CA LEU A 121 7.05 -1.49 7.15
C LEU A 121 5.92 -0.86 7.97
N ASP A 122 6.23 -0.21 9.07
CA ASP A 122 5.25 0.51 9.88
C ASP A 122 4.64 1.70 9.11
N ASP A 123 5.40 2.33 8.23
CA ASP A 123 4.90 3.42 7.38
C ASP A 123 3.84 2.93 6.38
N LEU A 124 4.00 1.73 5.84
CA LEU A 124 2.99 1.10 4.99
C LEU A 124 1.68 0.87 5.76
N LEU A 125 1.77 0.40 6.99
CA LEU A 125 0.61 0.20 7.86
C LEU A 125 -0.02 1.52 8.29
N ALA A 126 0.78 2.56 8.51
CA ALA A 126 0.29 3.90 8.83
C ALA A 126 -0.50 4.50 7.66
N PHE A 127 -0.04 4.31 6.43
CA PHE A 127 -0.79 4.67 5.23
C PHE A 127 -2.15 3.96 5.17
N VAL A 128 -2.17 2.66 5.39
CA VAL A 128 -3.41 1.87 5.41
C VAL A 128 -4.40 2.44 6.44
N ARG A 129 -3.94 2.72 7.66
CA ARG A 129 -4.79 3.29 8.72
C ARG A 129 -5.34 4.68 8.34
N ALA A 130 -4.51 5.54 7.76
CA ALA A 130 -4.91 6.88 7.37
C ALA A 130 -6.02 6.84 6.31
N ILE A 131 -5.90 6.00 5.31
CA ILE A 131 -6.91 5.84 4.26
C ILE A 131 -8.19 5.23 4.82
N ARG A 132 -8.09 4.16 5.63
CA ARG A 132 -9.27 3.51 6.24
C ARG A 132 -10.06 4.47 7.11
N ALA A 133 -9.41 5.36 7.83
CA ALA A 133 -10.07 6.31 8.71
C ALA A 133 -10.98 7.29 7.96
N ARG A 134 -10.76 7.49 6.66
CA ARG A 134 -11.54 8.39 5.82
C ARG A 134 -12.51 7.69 4.87
N LEU A 135 -12.41 6.38 4.75
CA LEU A 135 -13.39 5.63 3.97
C LEU A 135 -14.71 5.52 4.73
N PRO A 136 -15.86 5.54 4.02
CA PRO A 136 -17.14 5.26 4.65
C PRO A 136 -17.12 3.86 5.25
N GLU A 137 -17.80 3.68 6.38
CA GLU A 137 -17.96 2.35 6.97
C GLU A 137 -18.61 1.41 5.98
N ASP A 138 -18.17 0.13 6.00
CA ASP A 138 -18.89 -0.92 5.29
C ASP A 138 -20.30 -0.98 5.87
N GLN A 139 -21.29 -0.61 5.07
CA GLN A 139 -22.66 -0.92 5.41
C GLN A 139 -22.79 -2.45 5.33
N ALA A 140 -22.79 -3.09 6.50
CA ALA A 140 -23.28 -4.45 6.59
C ALA A 140 -24.62 -4.47 5.89
N ARG A 141 -24.76 -5.28 4.83
CA ARG A 141 -26.09 -5.55 4.30
C ARG A 141 -26.94 -5.99 5.47
N PRO A 142 -28.08 -5.33 5.76
CA PRO A 142 -29.03 -5.92 6.66
C PRO A 142 -29.31 -7.31 6.13
N ASP A 143 -29.08 -8.32 6.96
CA ASP A 143 -29.43 -9.68 6.63
C ASP A 143 -30.88 -9.64 6.18
N ASP A 144 -31.11 -9.90 4.90
CA ASP A 144 -32.44 -10.06 4.35
C ASP A 144 -33.01 -11.43 4.84
N ASN A 145 -33.19 -11.50 6.14
CA ASN A 145 -33.86 -12.61 6.79
C ASN A 145 -35.28 -12.18 7.21
N SER A 146 -35.90 -11.37 6.37
CA SER A 146 -37.30 -11.11 6.53
C SER A 146 -38.07 -11.81 5.42
N SER A 147 -38.81 -12.83 5.82
CA SER A 147 -39.92 -13.36 5.08
C SER A 147 -39.72 -14.75 4.49
N ARG A 148 -39.81 -15.72 5.37
CA ARG A 148 -40.64 -16.85 4.99
C ARG A 148 -42.01 -16.59 5.61
N PRO A 149 -43.05 -16.35 4.82
CA PRO A 149 -44.39 -16.46 5.34
C PRO A 149 -44.61 -17.93 5.69
N GLY A 150 -44.79 -18.17 6.97
CA GLY A 150 -45.27 -19.45 7.43
C GLY A 150 -46.67 -19.72 6.86
N ASN A 151 -46.83 -20.88 6.33
CA ASN A 151 -48.14 -21.45 6.07
C ASN A 151 -48.77 -21.88 7.38
#